data_d52f4ed9d17b001a60966fa5f1dbd313
#
_entry.id   d52f4ed9d17b001a60966fa5f1dbd313
#
_cell.length_a   1.000
_cell.length_b   1.000
_cell.length_c   1.000
_cell.angle_alpha   90.00
_cell.angle_beta   90.00
_cell.angle_gamma   90.00
#
_symmetry.space_group_name_H-M   'P 1'
#
loop_
_entity.id
_entity.type
_entity.pdbx_description
1 polymer ?
#
loop_
_entity_poly.entity_id
_entity_poly.type
_entity_poly.pdbx_seq_one_letter_code
_entity_poly.pdbx_strand_id
1 'polypeptide(L)'
;NSPGGSITAGMAIYDTMNYIKCDVSTICIGMAASMASFLLAAGAKGKRLALPNSEIMIHQPLGGFQGQATDVDIHAREMLRIKERLNTMLAENTGKSYDEVVRATERDNFLTPEQALEFGIIDRVLVSRSDMTEKN
;
A
#
# COMPACT_ATOMS: atom_id res chain seq x y z
N ASN A 1 -6.06 10.46 0.03
CA ASN A 1 -7.01 10.44 -1.08
C ASN A 1 -6.27 10.44 -2.42
N SER A 2 -5.98 9.26 -2.95
CA SER A 2 -5.16 9.11 -4.17
C SER A 2 -5.44 7.78 -4.89
N PRO A 3 -5.51 7.80 -6.23
CA PRO A 3 -5.62 6.58 -7.04
C PRO A 3 -4.27 5.84 -7.20
N GLY A 4 -3.20 6.33 -6.60
CA GLY A 4 -1.85 5.83 -6.81
C GLY A 4 -1.08 6.59 -7.87
N GLY A 5 -0.15 5.92 -8.55
CA GLY A 5 0.69 6.54 -9.58
C GLY A 5 2.08 5.93 -9.67
N SER A 6 3.08 6.75 -9.91
CA SER A 6 4.47 6.33 -10.10
C SER A 6 5.04 5.58 -8.89
N ILE A 7 5.51 4.36 -9.13
CA ILE A 7 6.14 3.53 -8.10
C ILE A 7 7.41 4.19 -7.58
N THR A 8 8.24 4.76 -8.45
CA THR A 8 9.49 5.41 -8.02
C THR A 8 9.24 6.65 -7.16
N ALA A 9 8.22 7.44 -7.47
CA ALA A 9 7.80 8.57 -6.63
C ALA A 9 7.26 8.09 -5.28
N GLY A 10 6.45 7.03 -5.27
CA GLY A 10 5.96 6.42 -4.04
C GLY A 10 7.07 5.85 -3.18
N MET A 11 8.07 5.20 -3.78
CA MET A 11 9.25 4.70 -3.06
C MET A 11 10.06 5.81 -2.43
N ALA A 12 10.21 6.96 -3.09
CA ALA A 12 10.89 8.11 -2.52
C ALA A 12 10.17 8.61 -1.25
N ILE A 13 8.83 8.63 -1.26
CA ILE A 13 8.02 8.97 -0.08
C ILE A 13 8.19 7.89 1.00
N TYR A 14 8.07 6.62 0.65
CA TYR A 14 8.23 5.49 1.56
C TYR A 14 9.59 5.53 2.29
N ASP A 15 10.68 5.67 1.53
CA ASP A 15 12.02 5.73 2.10
C ASP A 15 12.18 6.95 3.01
N THR A 16 11.60 8.10 2.64
CA THR A 16 11.59 9.30 3.48
C THR A 16 10.83 9.09 4.79
N MET A 17 9.65 8.46 4.74
CA MET A 17 8.86 8.12 5.93
C MET A 17 9.68 7.26 6.91
N ASN A 18 10.46 6.31 6.39
CA ASN A 18 11.30 5.44 7.21
C ASN A 18 12.62 6.10 7.67
N TYR A 19 13.10 7.10 6.94
CA TYR A 19 14.37 7.77 7.25
C TYR A 19 14.26 8.83 8.34
N ILE A 20 13.14 9.54 8.41
CA ILE A 20 12.92 10.59 9.41
C ILE A 20 12.73 10.00 10.81
N LYS A 21 13.06 10.78 11.86
CA LYS A 21 13.04 10.29 13.24
C LYS A 21 11.66 10.22 13.87
N CYS A 22 10.71 11.02 13.37
CA CYS A 22 9.34 11.03 13.87
C CYS A 22 8.49 9.96 13.20
N ASP A 23 7.53 9.42 13.93
CA ASP A 23 6.51 8.52 13.37
C ASP A 23 5.65 9.26 12.34
N VAL A 24 5.34 8.58 11.25
CA VAL A 24 4.39 9.07 10.25
C VAL A 24 3.06 8.35 10.44
N SER A 25 2.02 9.10 10.77
CA SER A 25 0.66 8.60 10.74
C SER A 25 0.08 8.69 9.33
N THR A 26 -0.65 7.67 8.93
CA THR A 26 -1.33 7.64 7.62
C THR A 26 -2.84 7.52 7.81
N ILE A 27 -3.61 8.22 6.99
CA ILE A 27 -5.07 8.14 7.03
C ILE A 27 -5.65 8.14 5.62
N CYS A 28 -6.51 7.16 5.34
CA CYS A 28 -7.28 7.12 4.11
C CYS A 28 -8.59 7.91 4.27
N ILE A 29 -8.76 8.91 3.39
CA ILE A 29 -9.97 9.73 3.28
C ILE A 29 -10.41 9.68 1.81
N GLY A 30 -11.54 9.05 1.53
CA GLY A 30 -11.98 8.79 0.16
C GLY A 30 -11.36 7.53 -0.40
N MET A 31 -10.17 7.58 -0.99
CA MET A 31 -9.56 6.42 -1.63
C MET A 31 -8.06 6.34 -1.35
N ALA A 32 -7.57 5.12 -1.16
CA ALA A 32 -6.15 4.80 -1.25
C ALA A 32 -5.96 3.59 -2.18
N ALA A 33 -5.60 3.83 -3.42
CA ALA A 33 -5.47 2.78 -4.42
C ALA A 33 -4.02 2.61 -4.91
N SER A 34 -3.63 1.38 -5.26
CA SER A 34 -2.34 1.08 -5.87
C SER A 34 -1.19 1.58 -4.99
N MET A 35 -0.28 2.41 -5.50
CA MET A 35 0.83 2.96 -4.72
C MET A 35 0.38 3.75 -3.48
N ALA A 36 -0.82 4.35 -3.49
CA ALA A 36 -1.37 5.04 -2.32
C ALA A 36 -1.74 4.07 -1.19
N SER A 37 -2.28 2.89 -1.49
CA SER A 37 -2.55 1.86 -0.46
C SER A 37 -1.25 1.31 0.14
N PHE A 38 -0.21 1.23 -0.66
CA PHE A 38 1.12 0.85 -0.21
C PHE A 38 1.68 1.87 0.80
N LEU A 39 1.57 3.17 0.51
CA LEU A 39 1.98 4.23 1.44
C LEU A 39 1.11 4.27 2.70
N LEU A 40 -0.20 3.98 2.58
CA LEU A 40 -1.09 3.85 3.72
C LEU A 40 -0.60 2.77 4.69
N ALA A 41 -0.25 1.59 4.16
CA ALA A 41 0.27 0.47 4.93
C ALA A 41 1.65 0.75 5.56
N ALA A 42 2.41 1.69 5.00
CA ALA A 42 3.75 2.07 5.45
C ALA A 42 3.77 3.01 6.66
N GLY A 43 2.64 3.49 7.12
CA GLY A 43 2.54 4.30 8.34
C GLY A 43 3.04 3.55 9.58
N ALA A 44 3.39 4.30 10.63
CA ALA A 44 3.81 3.73 11.89
C ALA A 44 2.71 2.82 12.48
N LYS A 45 3.10 1.69 13.03
CA LYS A 45 2.16 0.73 13.64
C LYS A 45 1.30 1.40 14.71
N GLY A 46 0.00 1.13 14.69
CA GLY A 46 -0.99 1.77 15.55
C GLY A 46 -1.45 3.16 15.06
N LYS A 47 -0.84 3.69 13.99
CA LYS A 47 -1.11 5.04 13.45
C LYS A 47 -1.56 5.05 12.00
N ARG A 48 -2.00 3.89 11.48
CA ARG A 48 -2.53 3.73 10.13
C ARG A 48 -4.06 3.67 10.21
N LEU A 49 -4.73 4.61 9.59
CA LEU A 49 -6.14 4.91 9.85
C LEU A 49 -6.94 4.97 8.54
N ALA A 50 -8.26 4.77 8.64
CA ALA A 50 -9.18 5.04 7.54
C ALA A 50 -10.51 5.57 8.06
N LEU A 51 -11.20 6.40 7.28
CA LEU A 51 -12.58 6.80 7.54
C LEU A 51 -13.55 5.72 7.02
N PRO A 52 -14.79 5.65 7.59
CA PRO A 52 -15.70 4.51 7.35
C PRO A 52 -16.15 4.32 5.90
N ASN A 53 -16.17 5.38 5.11
CA ASN A 53 -16.61 5.35 3.71
C ASN A 53 -15.43 5.43 2.73
N SER A 54 -14.21 5.21 3.19
CA SER A 54 -13.06 5.16 2.30
C SER A 54 -12.94 3.80 1.61
N GLU A 55 -12.23 3.78 0.49
CA GLU A 55 -11.96 2.59 -0.31
C GLU A 55 -10.45 2.37 -0.40
N ILE A 56 -10.01 1.16 -0.18
CA ILE A 56 -8.61 0.78 -0.31
C ILE A 56 -8.49 -0.26 -1.43
N MET A 57 -7.58 -0.07 -2.38
CA MET A 57 -7.38 -1.02 -3.46
C MET A 57 -5.90 -1.41 -3.56
N ILE A 58 -5.66 -2.71 -3.53
CA ILE A 58 -4.34 -3.31 -3.73
C ILE A 58 -4.29 -4.11 -5.02
N HIS A 59 -3.18 -4.04 -5.72
CA HIS A 59 -2.91 -4.84 -6.91
C HIS A 59 -1.40 -4.89 -7.22
N GLN A 60 -1.02 -5.78 -8.13
CA GLN A 60 0.35 -5.86 -8.63
C GLN A 60 0.71 -4.64 -9.49
N PRO A 61 2.01 -4.35 -9.71
CA PRO A 61 2.45 -3.33 -10.66
C PRO A 61 1.86 -3.57 -12.04
N LEU A 62 1.46 -2.49 -12.70
CA LEU A 62 1.05 -2.53 -14.10
C LEU A 62 1.94 -1.60 -14.93
N GLY A 63 2.12 -1.95 -16.17
CA GLY A 63 2.89 -1.17 -17.13
C GLY A 63 2.83 -1.82 -18.51
N GLY A 64 3.31 -1.10 -19.52
CA GLY A 64 3.42 -1.59 -20.88
C GLY A 64 4.71 -1.11 -21.51
N PHE A 65 5.26 -1.92 -22.40
CA PHE A 65 6.48 -1.62 -23.13
C PHE A 65 6.32 -1.97 -24.60
N GLN A 66 6.93 -1.15 -25.46
CA GLN A 66 7.00 -1.38 -26.89
C GLN A 66 8.44 -1.16 -27.34
N GLY A 67 8.99 -2.07 -28.11
CA GLY A 67 10.35 -1.97 -28.59
C GLY A 67 10.86 -3.29 -29.16
N GLN A 68 12.18 -3.42 -29.27
CA GLN A 68 12.83 -4.65 -29.70
C GLN A 68 12.66 -5.75 -28.66
N ALA A 69 12.69 -7.01 -29.07
CA ALA A 69 12.47 -8.16 -28.18
C ALA A 69 13.38 -8.15 -26.93
N THR A 70 14.65 -7.79 -27.10
CA THR A 70 15.61 -7.68 -25.99
C THR A 70 15.23 -6.59 -25.00
N ASP A 71 14.75 -5.44 -25.47
CA ASP A 71 14.31 -4.34 -24.60
C ASP A 71 13.05 -4.73 -23.83
N VAL A 72 12.11 -5.40 -24.48
CA VAL A 72 10.90 -5.93 -23.83
C VAL A 72 11.26 -6.90 -22.71
N ASP A 73 12.21 -7.81 -22.93
CA ASP A 73 12.69 -8.75 -21.90
C ASP A 73 13.31 -8.03 -20.70
N ILE A 74 14.14 -7.01 -20.94
CA ILE A 74 14.75 -6.19 -19.88
C ILE A 74 13.67 -5.55 -19.02
N HIS A 75 12.68 -4.92 -19.62
CA HIS A 75 11.60 -4.26 -18.91
C HIS A 75 10.67 -5.24 -18.17
N ALA A 76 10.42 -6.42 -18.79
CA ALA A 76 9.63 -7.46 -18.13
C ALA A 76 10.30 -7.97 -16.86
N ARG A 77 11.60 -8.25 -16.91
CA ARG A 77 12.36 -8.66 -15.71
C ARG A 77 12.37 -7.60 -14.63
N GLU A 78 12.53 -6.33 -15.00
CA GLU A 78 12.49 -5.21 -14.05
C GLU A 78 11.11 -5.10 -13.37
N MET A 79 10.03 -5.26 -14.13
CA MET A 79 8.67 -5.27 -13.58
C MET A 79 8.45 -6.42 -12.59
N LEU A 80 8.94 -7.62 -12.90
CA LEU A 80 8.87 -8.77 -11.98
C LEU A 80 9.67 -8.51 -10.70
N ARG A 81 10.86 -7.92 -10.80
CA ARG A 81 11.68 -7.54 -9.65
C ARG A 81 10.95 -6.51 -8.76
N ILE A 82 10.28 -5.53 -9.37
CA ILE A 82 9.47 -4.54 -8.66
C ILE A 82 8.27 -5.22 -7.97
N LYS A 83 7.57 -6.13 -8.66
CA LYS A 83 6.45 -6.90 -8.09
C LYS A 83 6.88 -7.65 -6.83
N GLU A 84 7.99 -8.38 -6.90
CA GLU A 84 8.53 -9.12 -5.76
C GLU A 84 8.85 -8.19 -4.58
N ARG A 85 9.54 -7.09 -4.85
CA ARG A 85 9.89 -6.09 -3.82
C ARG A 85 8.66 -5.50 -3.14
N LEU A 86 7.67 -5.06 -3.91
CA LEU A 86 6.43 -4.49 -3.37
C LEU A 86 5.65 -5.50 -2.53
N ASN A 87 5.53 -6.74 -2.99
CA ASN A 87 4.84 -7.78 -2.23
C ASN A 87 5.56 -8.10 -0.92
N THR A 88 6.90 -8.16 -0.92
CA THR A 88 7.70 -8.36 0.29
C THR A 88 7.45 -7.23 1.30
N MET A 89 7.53 -5.98 0.87
CA MET A 89 7.33 -4.82 1.73
C MET A 89 5.89 -4.74 2.25
N LEU A 90 4.90 -5.10 1.43
CA LEU A 90 3.50 -5.15 1.86
C LEU A 90 3.27 -6.27 2.88
N ALA A 91 3.90 -7.43 2.71
CA ALA A 91 3.88 -8.53 3.68
C ALA A 91 4.45 -8.07 5.03
N GLU A 92 5.61 -7.42 5.04
CA GLU A 92 6.23 -6.85 6.24
C GLU A 92 5.33 -5.82 6.93
N ASN A 93 4.71 -4.93 6.16
CA ASN A 93 3.84 -3.89 6.69
C ASN A 93 2.50 -4.41 7.22
N THR A 94 1.96 -5.47 6.63
CA THR A 94 0.65 -6.03 7.02
C THR A 94 0.74 -7.17 8.02
N GLY A 95 1.90 -7.82 8.12
CA GLY A 95 2.08 -9.04 8.91
C GLY A 95 1.50 -10.30 8.23
N LYS A 96 1.08 -10.19 6.97
CA LYS A 96 0.66 -11.33 6.15
C LYS A 96 1.86 -12.09 5.58
N SER A 97 1.68 -13.36 5.26
CA SER A 97 2.69 -14.09 4.52
C SER A 97 2.85 -13.54 3.09
N TYR A 98 4.03 -13.72 2.51
CA TYR A 98 4.29 -13.34 1.12
C TYR A 98 3.26 -13.93 0.15
N ASP A 99 2.93 -15.22 0.32
CA ASP A 99 1.98 -15.92 -0.55
C ASP A 99 0.54 -15.37 -0.43
N GLU A 100 0.12 -14.94 0.77
CA GLU A 100 -1.18 -14.27 0.95
C GLU A 100 -1.20 -12.94 0.22
N VAL A 101 -0.13 -12.15 0.32
CA VAL A 101 -0.01 -10.88 -0.39
C VAL A 101 0.00 -11.08 -1.90
N VAL A 102 0.77 -12.04 -2.42
CA VAL A 102 0.80 -12.37 -3.86
C VAL A 102 -0.60 -12.69 -4.38
N ARG A 103 -1.35 -13.54 -3.66
CA ARG A 103 -2.74 -13.86 -4.05
C ARG A 103 -3.66 -12.66 -3.99
N ALA A 104 -3.53 -11.85 -2.95
CA ALA A 104 -4.38 -10.69 -2.73
C ALA A 104 -4.15 -9.54 -3.73
N THR A 105 -2.93 -9.44 -4.28
CA THR A 105 -2.52 -8.39 -5.22
C THR A 105 -2.52 -8.83 -6.69
N GLU A 106 -2.88 -10.09 -6.98
CA GLU A 106 -2.81 -10.64 -8.36
C GLU A 106 -3.73 -9.89 -9.33
N ARG A 107 -4.85 -9.37 -8.87
CA ARG A 107 -5.80 -8.52 -9.59
C ARG A 107 -6.26 -7.38 -8.69
N ASP A 108 -6.99 -6.42 -9.25
CA ASP A 108 -7.59 -5.34 -8.48
C ASP A 108 -8.45 -5.91 -7.35
N ASN A 109 -8.05 -5.61 -6.13
CA ASN A 109 -8.68 -6.10 -4.92
C ASN A 109 -9.12 -4.89 -4.08
N PHE A 110 -10.42 -4.60 -4.16
CA PHE A 110 -11.05 -3.51 -3.43
C PHE A 110 -11.44 -3.97 -2.03
N LEU A 111 -11.01 -3.22 -1.03
CA LEU A 111 -11.23 -3.52 0.38
C LEU A 111 -12.01 -2.37 1.03
N THR A 112 -13.02 -2.74 1.82
CA THR A 112 -13.60 -1.79 2.79
C THR A 112 -12.57 -1.47 3.88
N PRO A 113 -12.77 -0.41 4.68
CA PRO A 113 -11.89 -0.13 5.81
C PRO A 113 -11.77 -1.29 6.80
N GLU A 114 -12.86 -2.02 7.06
CA GLU A 114 -12.86 -3.19 7.94
C GLU A 114 -12.03 -4.35 7.34
N GLN A 115 -12.15 -4.60 6.05
CA GLN A 115 -11.34 -5.60 5.35
C GLN A 115 -9.86 -5.20 5.30
N ALA A 116 -9.56 -3.91 5.13
CA ALA A 116 -8.20 -3.39 5.19
C ALA A 116 -7.59 -3.50 6.59
N LEU A 117 -8.40 -3.35 7.64
CA LEU A 117 -8.02 -3.60 9.03
C LEU A 117 -7.70 -5.08 9.26
N GLU A 118 -8.56 -6.00 8.81
CA GLU A 118 -8.36 -7.45 8.91
C GLU A 118 -7.12 -7.91 8.12
N PHE A 119 -6.89 -7.30 6.97
CA PHE A 119 -5.70 -7.58 6.16
C PHE A 119 -4.42 -7.02 6.80
N GLY A 120 -4.52 -6.02 7.66
CA GLY A 120 -3.38 -5.39 8.34
C GLY A 120 -2.80 -4.18 7.60
N ILE A 121 -3.50 -3.63 6.62
CA ILE A 121 -3.10 -2.39 5.92
C ILE A 121 -3.25 -1.18 6.84
N ILE A 122 -4.29 -1.18 7.66
CA ILE A 122 -4.56 -0.15 8.65
C ILE A 122 -4.67 -0.74 10.06
N ASP A 123 -4.67 0.12 11.07
CA ASP A 123 -4.74 -0.26 12.48
C ASP A 123 -6.10 0.08 13.10
N ARG A 124 -6.82 1.07 12.56
CA ARG A 124 -8.15 1.48 13.06
C ARG A 124 -9.01 2.13 11.97
N VAL A 125 -10.33 1.95 12.12
CA VAL A 125 -11.35 2.73 11.40
C VAL A 125 -11.87 3.81 12.35
N LEU A 126 -11.85 5.07 11.91
CA LEU A 126 -12.27 6.22 12.71
C LEU A 126 -13.70 6.59 12.37
N VAL A 127 -14.65 6.25 13.23
CA VAL A 127 -16.08 6.56 13.05
C VAL A 127 -16.42 7.94 13.62
N SER A 128 -15.75 8.34 14.69
CA SER A 128 -16.01 9.59 15.37
C SER A 128 -14.71 10.29 15.81
N ARG A 129 -14.84 11.56 16.21
CA ARG A 129 -13.71 12.33 16.74
C ARG A 129 -13.15 11.74 18.03
N SER A 130 -13.97 11.09 18.83
CA SER A 130 -13.55 10.42 20.07
C SER A 130 -12.57 9.28 19.82
N ASP A 131 -12.66 8.62 18.66
CA ASP A 131 -11.77 7.50 18.31
C ASP A 131 -10.30 7.93 18.16
N MET A 132 -10.05 9.24 17.99
CA MET A 132 -8.70 9.81 17.95
C MET A 132 -8.07 9.97 19.33
N THR A 133 -8.86 9.96 20.39
CA THR A 133 -8.43 10.30 21.75
C THR A 133 -8.25 9.11 22.66
N GLU A 134 -8.55 7.89 22.24
CA GLU A 134 -8.22 6.69 23.02
C GLU A 134 -6.70 6.54 23.11
N LYS A 135 -6.22 6.97 24.27
CA LYS A 135 -4.83 6.78 24.68
C LYS A 135 -4.57 5.29 24.90
N ASN A 136 -3.47 4.80 24.38
CA ASN A 136 -2.81 3.57 24.82
C ASN A 136 -2.64 3.52 26.34
#